data_6a9a6ce0b3449d2e252f5d7c95351fe1
#
_entry.id   6a9a6ce0b3449d2e252f5d7c95351fe1
#
_cell.length_a   1.000
_cell.length_b   1.000
_cell.length_c   1.000
_cell.angle_alpha   90.00
_cell.angle_beta   90.00
_cell.angle_gamma   90.00
#
_symmetry.space_group_name_H-M   'P 1'
#
loop_
_entity.id
_entity.type
_entity.pdbx_description
1 polymer ?
#
loop_
_entity_poly.entity_id
_entity_poly.type
_entity_poly.pdbx_seq_one_letter_code
_entity_poly.pdbx_strand_id
1 'polypeptide(L)'
;AGPPPRQNRKPPAAAGIQIESPRRQCTTAATTGTLGKTAPRHVVEHTNVGVDPLLARGHSLGWDLLNKRTVLLVDLNQFEAYYLRHLDQGEGHFQQIKQRFLHGVSQVVLGKNSLSIVEERSDSIIVIPHFAAEIPLTQAQRITQDLAETIHASMPEMLHELSISIAVGGFYDNVEGLRHSYQEAIAALDVSTRLTGQPEIVWYEDVALYVLLDRFSNQARVNRWREQTLGRLITYDRNNDTELVKTLEVYFDANQNSQQAARDLFIHPKTLKYRLRRIEEIVGIDPFEGDRQLAFYLSAKLTRLQSDNKTSPGR
;
A
#
# COMPACT_ATOMS: atom_id res chain seq x y z
N ALA A 1 -9.49 -65.33 20.42
CA ALA A 1 -8.15 -65.03 19.97
C ALA A 1 -8.11 -63.57 19.46
N GLY A 2 -7.59 -62.66 20.27
CA GLY A 2 -7.44 -61.24 19.92
C GLY A 2 -6.05 -60.96 19.26
N PRO A 3 -5.91 -59.89 18.50
CA PRO A 3 -4.68 -59.62 17.78
C PRO A 3 -3.59 -59.02 18.71
N PRO A 4 -2.28 -59.14 18.37
CA PRO A 4 -1.17 -58.74 19.20
C PRO A 4 -0.91 -57.23 19.17
N PRO A 5 -0.15 -56.66 20.16
CA PRO A 5 0.04 -55.23 20.32
C PRO A 5 1.06 -54.66 19.29
N ARG A 6 0.79 -53.43 18.84
CA ARG A 6 1.65 -52.64 17.91
C ARG A 6 2.91 -52.14 18.65
N GLN A 7 4.07 -52.45 18.09
CA GLN A 7 5.37 -51.93 18.52
C GLN A 7 5.55 -50.50 18.07
N ASN A 8 5.91 -49.60 19.02
CA ASN A 8 6.34 -48.22 18.84
C ASN A 8 7.67 -48.16 18.08
N ARG A 9 7.68 -47.65 16.86
CA ARG A 9 8.92 -47.28 16.15
C ARG A 9 9.13 -45.77 16.28
N LYS A 10 10.27 -45.38 16.88
CA LYS A 10 10.80 -43.99 16.90
C LYS A 10 11.14 -43.53 15.48
N PRO A 11 10.88 -42.29 15.09
CA PRO A 11 11.36 -41.72 13.84
C PRO A 11 12.86 -41.41 13.90
N PRO A 12 13.58 -41.47 12.74
CA PRO A 12 15.01 -41.15 12.67
C PRO A 12 15.27 -39.66 12.76
N ALA A 13 16.43 -39.31 13.33
CA ALA A 13 16.92 -37.96 13.49
C ALA A 13 17.19 -37.25 12.14
N ALA A 14 16.74 -36.03 12.00
CA ALA A 14 17.00 -35.17 10.86
C ALA A 14 18.46 -34.71 10.86
N ALA A 15 19.17 -34.98 9.77
CA ALA A 15 20.52 -34.49 9.51
C ALA A 15 20.48 -32.98 9.21
N GLY A 16 21.23 -32.20 9.99
CA GLY A 16 21.38 -30.75 9.77
C GLY A 16 22.24 -30.47 8.55
N ILE A 17 21.68 -29.66 7.65
CA ILE A 17 22.43 -29.03 6.57
C ILE A 17 22.91 -27.68 7.08
N GLN A 18 24.22 -27.53 7.27
CA GLN A 18 24.87 -26.22 7.53
C GLN A 18 25.01 -25.51 6.19
N ILE A 19 24.40 -24.34 6.07
CA ILE A 19 24.63 -23.41 4.96
C ILE A 19 25.56 -22.31 5.47
N GLU A 20 26.81 -22.32 5.01
CA GLU A 20 27.76 -21.24 5.27
C GLU A 20 27.38 -19.98 4.47
N SER A 21 27.29 -18.85 5.17
CA SER A 21 27.08 -17.52 4.60
C SER A 21 28.43 -16.88 4.25
N PRO A 22 28.63 -16.30 3.06
CA PRO A 22 29.85 -15.54 2.76
C PRO A 22 29.80 -14.15 3.43
N ARG A 23 30.76 -13.90 4.32
CA ARG A 23 31.06 -12.58 4.88
C ARG A 23 31.58 -11.68 3.78
N ARG A 24 30.83 -10.62 3.41
CA ARG A 24 31.38 -9.48 2.68
C ARG A 24 31.73 -8.37 3.67
N GLN A 25 33.03 -8.04 3.69
CA GLN A 25 33.56 -6.87 4.37
C GLN A 25 33.10 -5.62 3.64
N CYS A 26 32.42 -4.71 4.33
CA CYS A 26 32.08 -3.39 3.80
C CYS A 26 33.04 -2.37 4.40
N THR A 27 33.89 -1.80 3.54
CA THR A 27 34.80 -0.70 3.83
C THR A 27 34.01 0.60 3.96
N THR A 28 34.14 1.27 5.08
CA THR A 28 33.62 2.59 5.39
C THR A 28 34.35 3.67 4.60
N ALA A 29 33.62 4.42 3.76
CA ALA A 29 34.04 5.74 3.29
C ALA A 29 33.23 6.81 4.01
N ALA A 30 33.89 7.59 4.85
CA ALA A 30 33.31 8.74 5.53
C ALA A 30 33.21 9.92 4.53
N THR A 31 32.01 10.45 4.35
CA THR A 31 31.83 11.76 3.71
C THR A 31 31.04 12.64 4.67
N THR A 32 31.69 13.62 5.23
CA THR A 32 31.15 14.67 6.07
C THR A 32 30.32 15.65 5.24
N GLY A 33 29.00 15.64 5.43
CA GLY A 33 28.08 16.67 4.94
C GLY A 33 26.91 16.79 5.91
N THR A 34 26.85 17.92 6.62
CA THR A 34 25.85 18.25 7.62
C THR A 34 24.51 18.56 6.93
N LEU A 35 23.70 17.55 6.70
CA LEU A 35 22.31 17.70 6.29
C LEU A 35 21.48 16.71 7.10
N GLY A 36 20.45 17.17 7.78
CA GLY A 36 19.44 16.48 8.54
C GLY A 36 19.78 15.08 9.08
N LYS A 37 19.50 14.81 10.34
CA LYS A 37 19.76 13.50 10.96
C LYS A 37 19.01 12.40 10.19
N THR A 38 19.68 11.73 9.22
CA THR A 38 19.12 10.59 8.49
C THR A 38 19.00 9.39 9.42
N ALA A 39 17.81 8.81 9.49
CA ALA A 39 17.57 7.58 10.24
C ALA A 39 18.34 6.42 9.61
N PRO A 40 19.05 5.59 10.38
CA PRO A 40 19.73 4.43 9.83
C PRO A 40 18.69 3.46 9.23
N ARG A 41 18.98 2.97 8.01
CA ARG A 41 18.12 2.02 7.24
C ARG A 41 17.55 0.85 8.06
N HIS A 42 18.27 0.39 9.09
CA HIS A 42 17.86 -0.74 9.91
C HIS A 42 16.76 -0.45 10.94
N VAL A 43 16.38 0.82 11.19
CA VAL A 43 15.25 1.13 12.09
C VAL A 43 13.93 0.58 11.54
N VAL A 44 13.78 0.55 10.23
CA VAL A 44 12.55 0.13 9.56
C VAL A 44 12.61 -1.31 9.01
N GLU A 45 13.79 -1.82 8.65
CA GLU A 45 13.94 -3.12 7.95
C GLU A 45 14.24 -4.33 8.83
N HIS A 46 14.85 -4.16 10.04
CA HIS A 46 15.31 -5.33 10.81
C HIS A 46 14.21 -6.01 11.62
N THR A 47 14.00 -7.29 11.32
CA THR A 47 12.99 -8.15 11.94
C THR A 47 13.39 -8.73 13.30
N ASN A 48 14.68 -8.69 13.67
CA ASN A 48 15.23 -9.42 14.82
C ASN A 48 15.98 -8.55 15.85
N VAL A 49 15.87 -7.24 15.80
CA VAL A 49 16.44 -6.38 16.84
C VAL A 49 15.35 -6.11 17.87
N GLY A 50 15.60 -6.47 19.13
CA GLY A 50 14.68 -6.16 20.24
C GLY A 50 14.36 -4.66 20.28
N VAL A 51 13.18 -4.30 20.78
CA VAL A 51 12.68 -2.90 20.83
C VAL A 51 13.64 -1.99 21.60
N ASP A 52 14.20 -2.49 22.72
CA ASP A 52 15.07 -1.71 23.59
C ASP A 52 16.37 -1.18 22.93
N PRO A 53 17.12 -1.96 22.13
CA PRO A 53 18.28 -1.44 21.41
C PRO A 53 17.94 -0.35 20.39
N LEU A 54 16.79 -0.44 19.72
CA LEU A 54 16.32 0.59 18.78
C LEU A 54 15.93 1.87 19.50
N LEU A 55 15.24 1.76 20.64
CA LEU A 55 14.90 2.90 21.49
C LEU A 55 16.15 3.60 21.99
N ALA A 56 17.12 2.85 22.53
CA ALA A 56 18.40 3.40 23.03
C ALA A 56 19.15 4.12 21.91
N ARG A 57 19.18 3.57 20.71
CA ARG A 57 19.81 4.19 19.55
C ARG A 57 19.06 5.42 19.06
N GLY A 58 17.72 5.37 18.98
CA GLY A 58 16.87 6.51 18.67
C GLY A 58 17.10 7.67 19.63
N HIS A 59 17.15 7.37 20.94
CA HIS A 59 17.46 8.35 21.97
C HIS A 59 18.85 8.99 21.79
N SER A 60 19.88 8.18 21.49
CA SER A 60 21.25 8.69 21.28
C SER A 60 21.36 9.62 20.07
N LEU A 61 20.47 9.47 19.10
CA LEU A 61 20.36 10.32 17.91
C LEU A 61 19.39 11.50 18.11
N GLY A 62 18.78 11.62 19.30
CA GLY A 62 17.79 12.66 19.62
C GLY A 62 16.44 12.43 18.97
N TRP A 63 16.10 11.19 18.65
CA TRP A 63 14.78 10.83 18.14
C TRP A 63 13.87 10.41 19.26
N ASP A 64 12.67 10.93 19.28
CA ASP A 64 11.62 10.48 20.18
C ASP A 64 10.78 9.40 19.46
N LEU A 65 11.10 8.14 19.72
CA LEU A 65 10.43 6.98 19.13
C LEU A 65 9.29 6.42 19.98
N LEU A 66 9.02 7.03 21.15
CA LEU A 66 7.98 6.59 22.08
C LEU A 66 6.63 7.28 21.84
N ASN A 67 6.63 8.39 21.09
CA ASN A 67 5.42 9.14 20.78
C ASN A 67 4.74 8.59 19.51
N LYS A 68 3.49 9.01 19.31
CA LYS A 68 2.72 8.68 18.11
C LYS A 68 3.50 8.96 16.84
N ARG A 69 3.48 7.99 15.93
CA ARG A 69 4.22 8.03 14.65
C ARG A 69 3.40 7.43 13.54
N THR A 70 3.65 7.91 12.35
CA THR A 70 3.22 7.33 11.08
C THR A 70 4.35 7.42 10.07
N VAL A 71 4.26 6.66 9.01
CA VAL A 71 5.20 6.68 7.87
C VAL A 71 4.47 7.20 6.65
N LEU A 72 5.06 8.22 6.00
CA LEU A 72 4.71 8.58 4.63
C LEU A 72 5.77 7.97 3.71
N LEU A 73 5.34 7.23 2.74
CA LEU A 73 6.17 6.76 1.63
C LEU A 73 5.90 7.68 0.44
N VAL A 74 6.90 8.43 0.01
CA VAL A 74 6.84 9.31 -1.17
C VAL A 74 7.57 8.62 -2.30
N ASP A 75 6.88 8.28 -3.36
CA ASP A 75 7.36 7.44 -4.46
C ASP A 75 7.39 8.20 -5.79
N LEU A 76 8.46 8.00 -6.59
CA LEU A 76 8.56 8.54 -7.94
C LEU A 76 7.80 7.64 -8.92
N ASN A 77 6.68 8.14 -9.42
CA ASN A 77 5.84 7.39 -10.35
C ASN A 77 6.58 7.04 -11.64
N GLN A 78 6.54 5.73 -11.98
CA GLN A 78 7.10 5.20 -13.24
C GLN A 78 8.58 5.55 -13.48
N PHE A 79 9.37 5.70 -12.42
CA PHE A 79 10.80 6.05 -12.54
C PHE A 79 11.58 5.03 -13.37
N GLU A 80 11.30 3.73 -13.25
CA GLU A 80 11.90 2.69 -14.07
C GLU A 80 11.60 2.86 -15.57
N ALA A 81 10.33 3.15 -15.91
CA ALA A 81 9.93 3.40 -17.29
C ALA A 81 10.56 4.69 -17.84
N TYR A 82 10.70 5.71 -17.00
CA TYR A 82 11.42 6.94 -17.32
C TYR A 82 12.91 6.64 -17.59
N TYR A 83 13.56 5.88 -16.70
CA TYR A 83 14.94 5.46 -16.82
C TYR A 83 15.18 4.73 -18.15
N LEU A 84 14.36 3.74 -18.48
CA LEU A 84 14.50 2.96 -19.73
C LEU A 84 14.31 3.82 -21.00
N ARG A 85 13.48 4.85 -20.95
CA ARG A 85 13.29 5.77 -22.10
C ARG A 85 14.42 6.77 -22.31
N HIS A 86 15.18 7.06 -21.27
CA HIS A 86 16.21 8.11 -21.28
C HIS A 86 17.63 7.57 -21.00
N LEU A 87 17.89 6.30 -21.33
CA LEU A 87 19.21 5.67 -21.13
C LEU A 87 20.36 6.44 -21.79
N ASP A 88 20.08 7.18 -22.85
CA ASP A 88 21.00 8.06 -23.58
C ASP A 88 21.49 9.26 -22.75
N GLN A 89 20.74 9.68 -21.73
CA GLN A 89 21.10 10.80 -20.85
C GLN A 89 22.24 10.47 -19.87
N GLY A 90 22.54 9.19 -19.70
CA GLY A 90 23.59 8.71 -18.80
C GLY A 90 23.20 8.73 -17.31
N GLU A 91 23.95 7.99 -16.50
CA GLU A 91 23.67 7.81 -15.06
C GLU A 91 23.63 9.12 -14.27
N GLY A 92 24.46 10.11 -14.66
CA GLY A 92 24.49 11.42 -13.99
C GLY A 92 23.16 12.16 -14.03
N HIS A 93 22.38 12.01 -15.10
CA HIS A 93 21.04 12.60 -15.22
C HIS A 93 20.08 12.04 -14.18
N PHE A 94 20.04 10.72 -14.02
CA PHE A 94 19.16 10.06 -13.05
C PHE A 94 19.54 10.36 -11.61
N GLN A 95 20.83 10.47 -11.32
CA GLN A 95 21.31 10.89 -10.01
C GLN A 95 20.89 12.33 -9.68
N GLN A 96 20.91 13.24 -10.65
CA GLN A 96 20.43 14.60 -10.45
C GLN A 96 18.93 14.65 -10.16
N ILE A 97 18.11 13.84 -10.82
CA ILE A 97 16.68 13.73 -10.54
C ILE A 97 16.44 13.25 -9.11
N LYS A 98 17.10 12.16 -8.70
CA LYS A 98 17.01 11.64 -7.33
C LYS A 98 17.45 12.68 -6.30
N GLN A 99 18.53 13.39 -6.54
CA GLN A 99 18.99 14.45 -5.64
C GLN A 99 17.99 15.62 -5.54
N ARG A 100 17.39 16.06 -6.65
CA ARG A 100 16.33 17.08 -6.63
C ARG A 100 15.11 16.60 -5.84
N PHE A 101 14.71 15.36 -6.06
CA PHE A 101 13.59 14.74 -5.35
C PHE A 101 13.85 14.69 -3.84
N LEU A 102 14.99 14.13 -3.41
CA LEU A 102 15.37 14.08 -2.00
C LEU A 102 15.47 15.48 -1.38
N HIS A 103 16.12 16.41 -2.09
CA HIS A 103 16.28 17.77 -1.61
C HIS A 103 14.92 18.48 -1.46
N GLY A 104 14.03 18.36 -2.45
CA GLY A 104 12.71 18.96 -2.43
C GLY A 104 11.85 18.45 -1.27
N VAL A 105 11.74 17.12 -1.12
CA VAL A 105 11.01 16.52 0.00
C VAL A 105 11.63 16.93 1.34
N SER A 106 12.96 16.88 1.46
CA SER A 106 13.66 17.27 2.71
C SER A 106 13.43 18.73 3.07
N GLN A 107 13.47 19.65 2.10
CA GLN A 107 13.20 21.08 2.35
C GLN A 107 11.78 21.31 2.90
N VAL A 108 10.78 20.68 2.29
CA VAL A 108 9.38 20.81 2.75
C VAL A 108 9.22 20.22 4.15
N VAL A 109 9.68 19.00 4.38
CA VAL A 109 9.50 18.27 5.63
C VAL A 109 10.21 18.97 6.78
N LEU A 110 11.51 19.25 6.61
CA LEU A 110 12.34 19.87 7.66
C LEU A 110 12.01 21.34 7.87
N GLY A 111 11.53 22.02 6.83
CA GLY A 111 11.01 23.40 6.94
C GLY A 111 9.75 23.50 7.79
N LYS A 112 8.86 22.48 7.73
CA LYS A 112 7.67 22.42 8.59
C LYS A 112 8.00 21.90 9.99
N ASN A 113 8.86 20.90 10.11
CA ASN A 113 9.28 20.34 11.39
C ASN A 113 10.69 19.71 11.29
N SER A 114 11.67 20.42 11.83
CA SER A 114 13.09 20.03 11.80
C SER A 114 13.43 18.74 12.56
N LEU A 115 12.52 18.22 13.38
CA LEU A 115 12.67 16.98 14.12
C LEU A 115 12.13 15.76 13.35
N SER A 116 11.48 15.97 12.21
CA SER A 116 11.03 14.89 11.34
C SER A 116 12.21 14.15 10.73
N ILE A 117 12.01 12.87 10.39
CA ILE A 117 13.03 12.03 9.77
C ILE A 117 12.71 11.90 8.29
N VAL A 118 13.73 12.07 7.44
CA VAL A 118 13.66 11.83 6.00
C VAL A 118 14.76 10.86 5.63
N GLU A 119 14.42 9.76 4.97
CA GLU A 119 15.36 8.71 4.55
C GLU A 119 15.14 8.33 3.09
N GLU A 120 16.21 8.36 2.29
CA GLU A 120 16.20 7.96 0.89
C GLU A 120 16.16 6.43 0.76
N ARG A 121 15.34 5.97 -0.18
CA ARG A 121 15.31 4.60 -0.69
C ARG A 121 15.39 4.67 -2.22
N SER A 122 15.99 3.76 -2.87
CA SER A 122 16.14 3.66 -4.32
C SER A 122 15.45 4.76 -5.17
N ASP A 123 14.14 4.71 -5.28
CA ASP A 123 13.23 5.60 -6.03
C ASP A 123 12.12 6.21 -5.16
N SER A 124 12.21 6.02 -3.86
CA SER A 124 11.24 6.52 -2.88
C SER A 124 11.91 7.17 -1.68
N ILE A 125 11.14 7.93 -0.92
CA ILE A 125 11.58 8.60 0.30
C ILE A 125 10.64 8.23 1.44
N ILE A 126 11.22 7.81 2.56
CA ILE A 126 10.49 7.58 3.80
C ILE A 126 10.51 8.87 4.62
N VAL A 127 9.34 9.32 5.00
CA VAL A 127 9.16 10.46 5.90
C VAL A 127 8.47 9.99 7.18
N ILE A 128 9.07 10.31 8.34
CA ILE A 128 8.48 10.06 9.64
C ILE A 128 8.28 11.42 10.32
N PRO A 129 7.06 11.96 10.34
CA PRO A 129 6.77 13.24 10.98
C PRO A 129 7.03 13.17 12.48
N HIS A 130 7.57 14.24 13.04
CA HIS A 130 7.65 14.40 14.49
C HIS A 130 6.36 15.03 15.00
N PHE A 131 5.79 14.42 16.03
CA PHE A 131 4.63 14.96 16.77
C PHE A 131 5.02 15.27 18.21
N ALA A 132 4.34 16.25 18.81
CA ALA A 132 4.44 16.50 20.24
C ALA A 132 3.94 15.28 21.04
N ALA A 133 4.43 15.15 22.27
CA ALA A 133 3.93 14.13 23.19
C ALA A 133 2.40 14.29 23.39
N GLU A 134 1.70 13.16 23.51
CA GLU A 134 0.25 13.10 23.79
C GLU A 134 -0.65 13.83 22.77
N ILE A 135 -0.16 14.02 21.52
CA ILE A 135 -0.97 14.64 20.47
C ILE A 135 -2.23 13.81 20.18
N PRO A 136 -3.42 14.41 20.08
CA PRO A 136 -4.62 13.71 19.63
C PRO A 136 -4.44 13.16 18.22
N LEU A 137 -4.98 11.95 17.94
CA LEU A 137 -4.89 11.29 16.64
C LEU A 137 -5.40 12.20 15.50
N THR A 138 -6.54 12.85 15.71
CA THR A 138 -7.13 13.77 14.71
C THR A 138 -6.22 14.95 14.37
N GLN A 139 -5.42 15.43 15.32
CA GLN A 139 -4.46 16.50 15.08
C GLN A 139 -3.22 15.95 14.35
N ALA A 140 -2.73 14.76 14.72
CA ALA A 140 -1.62 14.10 14.03
C ALA A 140 -2.00 13.81 12.56
N GLN A 141 -3.22 13.35 12.30
CA GLN A 141 -3.75 13.13 10.95
C GLN A 141 -3.78 14.44 10.14
N ARG A 142 -4.26 15.55 10.71
CA ARG A 142 -4.28 16.85 10.03
C ARG A 142 -2.88 17.35 9.66
N ILE A 143 -1.92 17.24 10.60
CA ILE A 143 -0.52 17.63 10.35
C ILE A 143 0.07 16.77 9.22
N THR A 144 -0.23 15.47 9.22
CA THR A 144 0.25 14.53 8.20
C THR A 144 -0.38 14.84 6.84
N GLN A 145 -1.68 15.13 6.80
CA GLN A 145 -2.39 15.53 5.58
C GLN A 145 -1.79 16.82 4.99
N ASP A 146 -1.65 17.87 5.79
CA ASP A 146 -1.06 19.13 5.37
C ASP A 146 0.39 18.96 4.87
N LEU A 147 1.15 18.07 5.51
CA LEU A 147 2.50 17.75 5.07
C LEU A 147 2.49 17.02 3.72
N ALA A 148 1.65 16.01 3.54
CA ALA A 148 1.52 15.24 2.31
C ALA A 148 1.08 16.14 1.14
N GLU A 149 0.06 16.98 1.35
CA GLU A 149 -0.42 17.95 0.35
C GLU A 149 0.67 18.96 -0.03
N THR A 150 1.43 19.46 0.94
CA THR A 150 2.53 20.41 0.67
C THR A 150 3.65 19.75 -0.12
N ILE A 151 4.04 18.52 0.21
CA ILE A 151 5.03 17.75 -0.55
C ILE A 151 4.51 17.57 -1.98
N HIS A 152 3.28 17.05 -2.13
CA HIS A 152 2.70 16.78 -3.45
C HIS A 152 2.64 18.04 -4.32
N ALA A 153 2.19 19.17 -3.78
CA ALA A 153 2.06 20.41 -4.51
C ALA A 153 3.40 21.04 -4.93
N SER A 154 4.48 20.79 -4.20
CA SER A 154 5.81 21.37 -4.50
C SER A 154 6.64 20.57 -5.52
N MET A 155 6.32 19.30 -5.76
CA MET A 155 7.13 18.42 -6.62
C MET A 155 7.05 18.71 -8.13
N PRO A 156 5.89 19.08 -8.72
CA PRO A 156 5.80 19.33 -10.18
C PRO A 156 6.82 20.36 -10.69
N GLU A 157 7.11 21.40 -9.92
CA GLU A 157 8.11 22.43 -10.29
C GLU A 157 9.55 21.86 -10.27
N MET A 158 9.82 20.85 -9.45
CA MET A 158 11.15 20.30 -9.25
C MET A 158 11.46 19.11 -10.16
N LEU A 159 10.44 18.33 -10.52
CA LEU A 159 10.59 17.06 -11.21
C LEU A 159 10.16 17.10 -12.69
N HIS A 160 9.50 18.18 -13.14
CA HIS A 160 9.06 18.43 -14.52
C HIS A 160 8.21 17.30 -15.13
N GLU A 161 8.84 16.23 -15.63
CA GLU A 161 8.17 15.13 -16.34
C GLU A 161 7.72 13.97 -15.42
N LEU A 162 8.17 13.98 -14.17
CA LEU A 162 7.84 12.92 -13.21
C LEU A 162 6.82 13.43 -12.20
N SER A 163 5.87 12.56 -11.88
CA SER A 163 4.93 12.77 -10.77
C SER A 163 5.32 11.94 -9.56
N ILE A 164 4.71 12.23 -8.43
CA ILE A 164 4.88 11.44 -7.21
C ILE A 164 3.55 10.90 -6.72
N SER A 165 3.63 9.80 -5.99
CA SER A 165 2.54 9.30 -5.16
C SER A 165 2.97 9.29 -3.69
N ILE A 166 2.06 9.58 -2.79
CA ILE A 166 2.32 9.57 -1.35
C ILE A 166 1.38 8.58 -0.68
N ALA A 167 1.93 7.59 0.00
CA ALA A 167 1.14 6.67 0.80
C ALA A 167 1.41 6.88 2.28
N VAL A 168 0.33 6.92 3.08
CA VAL A 168 0.38 7.14 4.53
C VAL A 168 -0.07 5.85 5.22
N GLY A 169 0.81 5.29 6.07
CA GLY A 169 0.49 4.14 6.92
C GLY A 169 -0.29 4.52 8.18
N GLY A 170 -0.65 3.53 8.97
CA GLY A 170 -1.34 3.72 10.25
C GLY A 170 -0.51 4.47 11.30
N PHE A 171 -1.18 4.99 12.31
CA PHE A 171 -0.56 5.69 13.45
C PHE A 171 -0.32 4.73 14.62
N TYR A 172 0.88 4.76 15.18
CA TYR A 172 1.32 3.87 16.25
C TYR A 172 2.11 4.63 17.32
N ASP A 173 2.05 4.14 18.56
CA ASP A 173 2.69 4.77 19.72
C ASP A 173 4.00 4.07 20.13
N ASN A 174 4.59 3.25 19.24
CA ASN A 174 5.82 2.50 19.54
C ASN A 174 6.67 2.25 18.30
N VAL A 175 7.90 1.77 18.51
CA VAL A 175 8.88 1.51 17.43
C VAL A 175 8.45 0.37 16.50
N GLU A 176 7.84 -0.69 17.04
CA GLU A 176 7.31 -1.78 16.20
C GLU A 176 6.21 -1.31 15.27
N GLY A 177 5.38 -0.37 15.76
CA GLY A 177 4.34 0.24 14.97
C GLY A 177 4.86 1.03 13.76
N LEU A 178 6.06 1.62 13.83
CA LEU A 178 6.69 2.25 12.65
C LEU A 178 6.89 1.27 11.50
N ARG A 179 7.25 0.05 11.84
CA ARG A 179 7.42 -1.00 10.83
C ARG A 179 6.09 -1.41 10.22
N HIS A 180 5.04 -1.53 11.05
CA HIS A 180 3.70 -1.79 10.55
C HIS A 180 3.23 -0.64 9.65
N SER A 181 3.38 0.60 10.09
CA SER A 181 3.03 1.79 9.30
C SER A 181 3.76 1.83 7.95
N TYR A 182 5.04 1.48 7.91
CA TYR A 182 5.81 1.38 6.66
C TYR A 182 5.28 0.28 5.73
N GLN A 183 5.01 -0.91 6.26
CA GLN A 183 4.46 -2.01 5.48
C GLN A 183 3.05 -1.69 4.95
N GLU A 184 2.26 -1.00 5.74
CA GLU A 184 0.94 -0.51 5.36
C GLU A 184 1.00 0.56 4.27
N ALA A 185 1.95 1.51 4.36
CA ALA A 185 2.16 2.51 3.32
C ALA A 185 2.56 1.87 1.98
N ILE A 186 3.49 0.90 1.99
CA ILE A 186 3.85 0.12 0.80
C ILE A 186 2.64 -0.59 0.22
N ALA A 187 1.88 -1.31 1.05
CA ALA A 187 0.72 -2.07 0.61
C ALA A 187 -0.39 -1.16 0.06
N ALA A 188 -0.60 0.00 0.70
CA ALA A 188 -1.56 1.00 0.24
C ALA A 188 -1.17 1.56 -1.13
N LEU A 189 0.10 1.90 -1.33
CA LEU A 189 0.60 2.39 -2.60
C LEU A 189 0.45 1.35 -3.71
N ASP A 190 0.88 0.11 -3.47
CA ASP A 190 0.80 -0.98 -4.45
C ASP A 190 -0.64 -1.27 -4.88
N VAL A 191 -1.55 -1.40 -3.91
CA VAL A 191 -2.98 -1.65 -4.19
C VAL A 191 -3.61 -0.46 -4.92
N SER A 192 -3.35 0.77 -4.47
CA SER A 192 -3.93 1.97 -5.09
C SER A 192 -3.41 2.19 -6.51
N THR A 193 -2.14 1.95 -6.77
CA THR A 193 -1.55 2.03 -8.11
C THR A 193 -2.23 1.05 -9.06
N ARG A 194 -2.55 -0.15 -8.61
CA ARG A 194 -3.32 -1.13 -9.40
C ARG A 194 -4.78 -0.69 -9.62
N LEU A 195 -5.41 -0.05 -8.63
CA LEU A 195 -6.82 0.35 -8.70
C LEU A 195 -7.08 1.63 -9.52
N THR A 196 -6.13 2.57 -9.51
CA THR A 196 -6.31 3.92 -10.08
C THR A 196 -5.21 4.35 -11.04
N GLY A 197 -4.11 3.59 -11.12
CA GLY A 197 -2.95 3.88 -11.95
C GLY A 197 -1.90 4.70 -11.21
N GLN A 198 -2.18 5.95 -10.91
CA GLN A 198 -1.24 6.85 -10.22
C GLN A 198 -1.99 7.62 -9.13
N PRO A 199 -2.07 7.09 -7.90
CA PRO A 199 -2.69 7.80 -6.79
C PRO A 199 -1.84 9.02 -6.40
N GLU A 200 -2.46 10.15 -6.08
CA GLU A 200 -1.75 11.33 -5.58
C GLU A 200 -1.36 11.15 -4.12
N ILE A 201 -2.36 11.04 -3.24
CA ILE A 201 -2.18 10.77 -1.82
C ILE A 201 -3.14 9.65 -1.44
N VAL A 202 -2.63 8.60 -0.80
CA VAL A 202 -3.43 7.47 -0.34
C VAL A 202 -3.18 7.17 1.13
N TRP A 203 -4.26 7.00 1.88
CA TRP A 203 -4.21 6.56 3.27
C TRP A 203 -4.47 5.05 3.33
N TYR A 204 -3.66 4.34 4.11
CA TYR A 204 -3.86 2.91 4.32
C TYR A 204 -5.29 2.60 4.80
N GLU A 205 -5.84 3.43 5.70
CA GLU A 205 -7.19 3.25 6.24
C GLU A 205 -8.27 3.20 5.15
N ASP A 206 -8.11 4.00 4.07
CA ASP A 206 -9.07 4.06 2.96
C ASP A 206 -9.02 2.81 2.07
N VAL A 207 -7.88 2.15 2.01
CA VAL A 207 -7.65 0.98 1.14
C VAL A 207 -7.39 -0.31 1.89
N ALA A 208 -7.47 -0.30 3.23
CA ALA A 208 -7.16 -1.45 4.08
C ALA A 208 -7.95 -2.72 3.72
N LEU A 209 -9.21 -2.57 3.33
CA LEU A 209 -10.02 -3.68 2.85
C LEU A 209 -9.43 -4.30 1.57
N TYR A 210 -9.01 -3.48 0.63
CA TYR A 210 -8.38 -3.97 -0.61
C TYR A 210 -7.02 -4.62 -0.34
N VAL A 211 -6.21 -4.05 0.56
CA VAL A 211 -4.94 -4.65 1.00
C VAL A 211 -5.18 -6.02 1.64
N LEU A 212 -6.22 -6.16 2.46
CA LEU A 212 -6.60 -7.43 3.05
C LEU A 212 -7.06 -8.43 1.98
N LEU A 213 -7.94 -8.03 1.08
CA LEU A 213 -8.47 -8.87 0.01
C LEU A 213 -7.38 -9.32 -0.96
N ASP A 214 -6.39 -8.48 -1.22
CA ASP A 214 -5.28 -8.79 -2.12
C ASP A 214 -4.46 -10.00 -1.63
N ARG A 215 -4.21 -10.11 -0.33
CA ARG A 215 -3.52 -11.26 0.28
C ARG A 215 -4.19 -12.60 -0.03
N PHE A 216 -5.50 -12.59 -0.29
CA PHE A 216 -6.28 -13.78 -0.58
C PHE A 216 -6.67 -13.91 -2.06
N SER A 217 -6.44 -12.88 -2.86
CA SER A 217 -6.92 -12.77 -4.25
C SER A 217 -6.44 -13.92 -5.15
N ASN A 218 -5.26 -14.47 -4.88
CA ASN A 218 -4.65 -15.56 -5.65
C ASN A 218 -5.01 -16.96 -5.14
N GLN A 219 -5.75 -17.09 -4.04
CA GLN A 219 -6.13 -18.40 -3.51
C GLN A 219 -7.22 -19.05 -4.36
N ALA A 220 -7.01 -20.30 -4.78
CA ALA A 220 -7.95 -21.06 -5.62
C ALA A 220 -9.35 -21.14 -5.02
N ARG A 221 -9.47 -21.22 -3.69
CA ARG A 221 -10.75 -21.25 -2.98
C ARG A 221 -11.51 -19.94 -3.10
N VAL A 222 -10.83 -18.81 -2.97
CA VAL A 222 -11.41 -17.47 -3.09
C VAL A 222 -11.83 -17.19 -4.52
N ASN A 223 -10.99 -17.57 -5.50
CA ASN A 223 -11.33 -17.45 -6.92
C ASN A 223 -12.55 -18.27 -7.30
N ARG A 224 -12.67 -19.50 -6.80
CA ARG A 224 -13.84 -20.36 -7.02
C ARG A 224 -15.09 -19.74 -6.41
N TRP A 225 -15.02 -19.23 -5.18
CA TRP A 225 -16.13 -18.57 -4.52
C TRP A 225 -16.58 -17.32 -5.30
N ARG A 226 -15.66 -16.48 -5.75
CA ARG A 226 -15.95 -15.30 -6.57
C ARG A 226 -16.64 -15.71 -7.88
N GLU A 227 -16.15 -16.74 -8.54
CA GLU A 227 -16.74 -17.25 -9.79
C GLU A 227 -18.16 -17.77 -9.56
N GLN A 228 -18.41 -18.46 -8.45
CA GLN A 228 -19.75 -18.92 -8.08
C GLN A 228 -20.71 -17.75 -7.80
N THR A 229 -20.20 -16.66 -7.20
CA THR A 229 -21.00 -15.50 -6.83
C THR A 229 -21.28 -14.57 -8.01
N LEU A 230 -20.24 -14.17 -8.75
CA LEU A 230 -20.31 -13.16 -9.81
C LEU A 230 -20.06 -13.67 -11.24
N GLY A 231 -19.68 -14.94 -11.43
CA GLY A 231 -19.24 -15.43 -12.73
C GLY A 231 -20.26 -15.24 -13.85
N ARG A 232 -21.55 -15.38 -13.57
CA ARG A 232 -22.63 -15.11 -14.54
C ARG A 232 -22.65 -13.62 -14.95
N LEU A 233 -22.48 -12.71 -13.98
CA LEU A 233 -22.49 -11.28 -14.23
C LEU A 233 -21.23 -10.83 -14.98
N ILE A 234 -20.06 -11.34 -14.61
CA ILE A 234 -18.78 -11.09 -15.29
C ILE A 234 -18.85 -11.57 -16.74
N THR A 235 -19.42 -12.76 -16.98
CA THR A 235 -19.59 -13.31 -18.33
C THR A 235 -20.56 -12.46 -19.15
N TYR A 236 -21.65 -12.01 -18.53
CA TYR A 236 -22.62 -11.14 -19.19
C TYR A 236 -21.99 -9.79 -19.59
N ASP A 237 -21.27 -9.14 -18.69
CA ASP A 237 -20.58 -7.85 -18.96
C ASP A 237 -19.62 -8.00 -20.15
N ARG A 238 -18.83 -9.07 -20.17
CA ARG A 238 -17.88 -9.35 -21.25
C ARG A 238 -18.57 -9.55 -22.62
N ASN A 239 -19.70 -10.24 -22.62
CA ASN A 239 -20.39 -10.58 -23.86
C ASN A 239 -21.25 -9.44 -24.41
N ASN A 240 -21.67 -8.49 -23.58
CA ASN A 240 -22.60 -7.42 -23.95
C ASN A 240 -21.98 -6.02 -23.83
N ASP A 241 -20.69 -5.92 -23.54
CA ASP A 241 -19.98 -4.65 -23.33
C ASP A 241 -20.69 -3.75 -22.29
N THR A 242 -21.05 -4.35 -21.15
CA THR A 242 -21.74 -3.68 -20.05
C THR A 242 -20.84 -3.59 -18.82
N GLU A 243 -21.21 -2.74 -17.86
CA GLU A 243 -20.48 -2.52 -16.59
C GLU A 243 -21.38 -2.83 -15.37
N LEU A 244 -22.07 -3.97 -15.38
CA LEU A 244 -22.99 -4.32 -14.31
C LEU A 244 -22.25 -4.67 -12.99
N VAL A 245 -21.08 -5.30 -13.07
CA VAL A 245 -20.23 -5.56 -11.88
C VAL A 245 -19.81 -4.24 -11.24
N LYS A 246 -19.35 -3.27 -12.03
CA LYS A 246 -19.01 -1.92 -11.55
C LYS A 246 -20.24 -1.19 -10.99
N THR A 247 -21.39 -1.34 -11.64
CA THR A 247 -22.65 -0.75 -11.17
C THR A 247 -23.02 -1.30 -9.81
N LEU A 248 -22.86 -2.60 -9.58
CA LEU A 248 -23.12 -3.27 -8.32
C LEU A 248 -22.17 -2.78 -7.21
N GLU A 249 -20.88 -2.69 -7.50
CA GLU A 249 -19.87 -2.18 -6.57
C GLU A 249 -20.20 -0.75 -6.12
N VAL A 250 -20.39 0.17 -7.06
CA VAL A 250 -20.69 1.57 -6.76
C VAL A 250 -22.02 1.73 -6.01
N TYR A 251 -23.00 0.89 -6.31
CA TYR A 251 -24.27 0.90 -5.56
C TYR A 251 -24.10 0.51 -4.09
N PHE A 252 -23.25 -0.47 -3.81
CA PHE A 252 -22.90 -0.84 -2.43
C PHE A 252 -22.00 0.23 -1.77
N ASP A 253 -21.03 0.81 -2.45
CA ASP A 253 -20.19 1.91 -1.94
C ASP A 253 -21.06 3.11 -1.54
N ALA A 254 -22.14 3.37 -2.26
CA ALA A 254 -23.15 4.38 -1.93
C ALA A 254 -24.15 3.94 -0.83
N ASN A 255 -23.90 2.83 -0.11
CA ASN A 255 -24.85 2.27 0.88
C ASN A 255 -26.25 2.05 0.30
N GLN A 256 -26.35 1.57 -0.94
CA GLN A 256 -27.61 1.36 -1.68
C GLN A 256 -28.43 2.64 -1.93
N ASN A 257 -27.79 3.80 -1.81
CA ASN A 257 -28.43 5.06 -2.17
C ASN A 257 -28.43 5.25 -3.69
N SER A 258 -29.58 5.00 -4.33
CA SER A 258 -29.70 5.07 -5.79
C SER A 258 -29.40 6.44 -6.36
N GLN A 259 -29.66 7.54 -5.65
CA GLN A 259 -29.35 8.88 -6.17
C GLN A 259 -27.84 9.14 -6.17
N GLN A 260 -27.16 8.73 -5.09
CA GLN A 260 -25.71 8.87 -4.97
C GLN A 260 -25.03 7.96 -6.00
N ALA A 261 -25.37 6.67 -6.05
CA ALA A 261 -24.78 5.73 -7.00
C ALA A 261 -24.97 6.16 -8.46
N ALA A 262 -26.13 6.74 -8.82
CA ALA A 262 -26.35 7.26 -10.18
C ALA A 262 -25.44 8.45 -10.50
N ARG A 263 -25.19 9.35 -9.54
CA ARG A 263 -24.21 10.44 -9.68
C ARG A 263 -22.79 9.91 -9.85
N ASP A 264 -22.37 8.98 -9.01
CA ASP A 264 -21.02 8.43 -9.00
C ASP A 264 -20.71 7.63 -10.29
N LEU A 265 -21.76 7.03 -10.90
CA LEU A 265 -21.68 6.35 -12.20
C LEU A 265 -21.88 7.27 -13.40
N PHE A 266 -22.17 8.56 -13.20
CA PHE A 266 -22.51 9.53 -14.25
C PHE A 266 -23.66 9.07 -15.15
N ILE A 267 -24.69 8.40 -14.57
CA ILE A 267 -25.86 7.91 -15.31
C ILE A 267 -27.18 8.46 -14.72
N HIS A 268 -28.24 8.42 -15.52
CA HIS A 268 -29.56 8.78 -15.04
C HIS A 268 -30.12 7.74 -14.03
N PRO A 269 -30.85 8.13 -12.96
CA PRO A 269 -31.41 7.20 -11.98
C PRO A 269 -32.29 6.09 -12.58
N LYS A 270 -33.01 6.36 -13.70
CA LYS A 270 -33.77 5.32 -14.41
C LYS A 270 -32.87 4.26 -15.02
N THR A 271 -31.71 4.65 -15.52
CA THR A 271 -30.70 3.72 -16.06
C THR A 271 -30.12 2.86 -14.94
N LEU A 272 -29.82 3.46 -13.79
CA LEU A 272 -29.38 2.69 -12.62
C LEU A 272 -30.42 1.65 -12.21
N LYS A 273 -31.69 2.05 -12.06
CA LYS A 273 -32.78 1.12 -11.73
C LYS A 273 -32.90 -0.03 -12.71
N TYR A 274 -32.76 0.25 -14.02
CA TYR A 274 -32.73 -0.79 -15.04
C TYR A 274 -31.54 -1.75 -14.86
N ARG A 275 -30.32 -1.21 -14.64
CA ARG A 275 -29.11 -2.02 -14.44
C ARG A 275 -29.22 -2.90 -13.19
N LEU A 276 -29.74 -2.38 -12.06
CA LEU A 276 -29.94 -3.17 -10.83
C LEU A 276 -30.91 -4.33 -11.03
N ARG A 277 -32.04 -4.06 -11.69
CA ARG A 277 -33.00 -5.12 -12.05
C ARG A 277 -32.35 -6.17 -12.97
N ARG A 278 -31.53 -5.73 -13.94
CA ARG A 278 -30.83 -6.64 -14.85
C ARG A 278 -29.82 -7.53 -14.10
N ILE A 279 -29.16 -6.99 -13.07
CA ILE A 279 -28.29 -7.77 -12.19
C ILE A 279 -29.06 -8.90 -11.52
N GLU A 280 -30.21 -8.60 -10.89
CA GLU A 280 -31.06 -9.63 -10.26
C GLU A 280 -31.49 -10.71 -11.23
N GLU A 281 -31.91 -10.35 -12.45
CA GLU A 281 -32.31 -11.28 -13.51
C GLU A 281 -31.17 -12.23 -13.91
N ILE A 282 -29.93 -11.72 -14.04
CA ILE A 282 -28.77 -12.50 -14.47
C ILE A 282 -28.31 -13.45 -13.37
N VAL A 283 -28.22 -12.97 -12.12
CA VAL A 283 -27.75 -13.79 -11.00
C VAL A 283 -28.83 -14.77 -10.52
N GLY A 284 -30.10 -14.46 -10.75
CA GLY A 284 -31.25 -15.29 -10.40
C GLY A 284 -31.63 -15.30 -8.94
N ILE A 285 -31.03 -14.41 -8.12
CA ILE A 285 -31.31 -14.22 -6.70
C ILE A 285 -31.20 -12.73 -6.40
N ASP A 286 -31.82 -12.26 -5.32
CA ASP A 286 -31.65 -10.90 -4.84
C ASP A 286 -30.24 -10.73 -4.21
N PRO A 287 -29.34 -9.93 -4.80
CA PRO A 287 -27.98 -9.70 -4.29
C PRO A 287 -27.94 -8.61 -3.20
N PHE A 288 -29.07 -7.95 -2.87
CA PHE A 288 -29.10 -6.75 -2.04
C PHE A 288 -29.52 -7.03 -0.60
N GLU A 289 -29.85 -8.26 -0.25
CA GLU A 289 -30.32 -8.64 1.08
C GLU A 289 -29.34 -9.49 1.88
N GLY A 290 -29.23 -9.19 3.19
CA GLY A 290 -28.55 -10.00 4.20
C GLY A 290 -27.10 -10.34 3.85
N ASP A 291 -26.69 -11.57 4.15
CA ASP A 291 -25.31 -12.04 3.91
C ASP A 291 -24.95 -12.09 2.41
N ARG A 292 -25.94 -12.17 1.53
CA ARG A 292 -25.72 -12.14 0.09
C ARG A 292 -25.16 -10.80 -0.36
N GLN A 293 -25.65 -9.69 0.19
CA GLN A 293 -25.12 -8.35 -0.08
C GLN A 293 -23.61 -8.30 0.16
N LEU A 294 -23.15 -8.78 1.31
CA LEU A 294 -21.72 -8.80 1.64
C LEU A 294 -20.93 -9.70 0.68
N ALA A 295 -21.47 -10.88 0.35
CA ALA A 295 -20.82 -11.80 -0.58
C ALA A 295 -20.65 -11.18 -1.98
N PHE A 296 -21.69 -10.55 -2.52
CA PHE A 296 -21.63 -9.87 -3.82
C PHE A 296 -20.70 -8.66 -3.81
N TYR A 297 -20.74 -7.86 -2.74
CA TYR A 297 -19.87 -6.69 -2.59
C TYR A 297 -18.39 -7.06 -2.52
N LEU A 298 -18.01 -8.01 -1.66
CA LEU A 298 -16.63 -8.49 -1.57
C LEU A 298 -16.16 -9.15 -2.88
N SER A 299 -17.04 -9.88 -3.56
CA SER A 299 -16.72 -10.48 -4.86
C SER A 299 -16.49 -9.42 -5.95
N ALA A 300 -17.25 -8.30 -5.93
CA ALA A 300 -17.06 -7.19 -6.86
C ALA A 300 -15.70 -6.50 -6.61
N LYS A 301 -15.36 -6.22 -5.35
CA LYS A 301 -14.05 -5.65 -4.99
C LYS A 301 -12.87 -6.54 -5.37
N LEU A 302 -12.98 -7.86 -5.14
CA LEU A 302 -11.98 -8.83 -5.61
C LEU A 302 -11.86 -8.86 -7.14
N THR A 303 -12.96 -8.69 -7.86
CA THR A 303 -12.94 -8.67 -9.33
C THR A 303 -12.21 -7.44 -9.83
N ARG A 304 -12.42 -6.27 -9.22
CA ARG A 304 -11.69 -5.03 -9.53
C ARG A 304 -10.18 -5.19 -9.35
N LEU A 305 -9.73 -5.73 -8.20
CA LEU A 305 -8.31 -5.99 -7.93
C LEU A 305 -7.64 -6.89 -8.98
N GLN A 306 -8.39 -7.85 -9.55
CA GLN A 306 -7.84 -8.80 -10.52
C GLN A 306 -7.92 -8.33 -11.98
N SER A 307 -8.80 -7.40 -12.29
CA SER A 307 -8.95 -6.85 -13.66
C SER A 307 -7.69 -6.08 -14.06
N ASP A 308 -7.11 -5.36 -13.10
CA ASP A 308 -5.97 -4.48 -13.32
C ASP A 308 -4.63 -5.24 -13.30
N ASN A 309 -4.58 -6.44 -12.70
CA ASN A 309 -3.41 -7.34 -12.76
C ASN A 309 -3.10 -7.87 -14.18
N LYS A 310 -4.03 -7.74 -15.13
CA LYS A 310 -3.82 -8.15 -16.53
C LYS A 310 -3.19 -7.07 -17.40
N THR A 311 -3.14 -5.83 -16.92
CA THR A 311 -2.61 -4.67 -17.66
C THR A 311 -1.19 -4.28 -17.26
N SER A 312 -0.64 -4.83 -16.17
CA SER A 312 0.78 -4.64 -15.81
C SER A 312 1.60 -5.80 -16.39
N PRO A 313 2.48 -5.56 -17.37
CA PRO A 313 3.49 -6.54 -17.76
C PRO A 313 4.44 -6.77 -16.59
N GLY A 314 4.69 -8.03 -16.25
CA GLY A 314 5.35 -8.52 -15.04
C GLY A 314 6.59 -7.73 -14.59
N ARG A 315 6.65 -7.55 -13.28
CA ARG A 315 7.86 -7.21 -12.53
C ARG A 315 8.79 -8.42 -12.44
#